data_79ec83cc9ef692b84e1f2f0bf485da20
#
_entry.id   79ec83cc9ef692b84e1f2f0bf485da20
#
_cell.length_a   1.000
_cell.length_b   1.000
_cell.length_c   1.000
_cell.angle_alpha   90.00
_cell.angle_beta   90.00
_cell.angle_gamma   90.00
#
_symmetry.space_group_name_H-M   'P 1'
#
loop_
_entity.id
_entity.type
_entity.pdbx_description
1 polymer ?
#
loop_
_entity_poly.entity_id
_entity_poly.type
_entity_poly.pdbx_seq_one_letter_code
_entity_poly.pdbx_strand_id
1 'polypeptide(L)'
;MPDRVLRDAALERIADALDATGAFRVARRFEPKGRYAEPDGTPTYQALYADVETTGLDTERDGIIQLALLPFEYAPSTGRVYAVGEPIVQMEDPGRPIPPEITALTGISDADVAGRRIDDGAVATLAAGASLVIAHNAGFDRPLVERRLPLFRKMPWACSQLEVPWGEHGIAAAKLEFVLFKHCGAFFEGHRADQDCHAALHALATPFRSGELPFALLLRSSRRRTVRVWALEAPYEARLALKGRGYRWSPGEGGRPKAWYIDRREEEVEDETAWLGEAAYGGRGGTPWRLHAFGAADRYSSRV
;
A
#
# COMPACT_ATOMS: atom_id res chain seq x y z
N MET A 1 4.36 -7.78 -26.68
CA MET A 1 5.61 -7.20 -26.14
C MET A 1 5.43 -5.69 -26.19
N PRO A 2 5.44 -4.96 -25.07
CA PRO A 2 5.44 -3.51 -25.17
C PRO A 2 6.71 -3.08 -25.88
N ASP A 3 6.59 -2.13 -26.81
CA ASP A 3 7.70 -1.56 -27.56
C ASP A 3 8.78 -1.11 -26.57
N ARG A 4 9.95 -1.72 -26.65
CA ARG A 4 11.12 -1.33 -25.89
C ARG A 4 11.47 0.10 -26.32
N VAL A 5 11.16 1.07 -25.47
CA VAL A 5 11.51 2.47 -25.73
C VAL A 5 13.02 2.54 -25.81
N LEU A 6 13.55 2.70 -27.04
CA LEU A 6 14.97 2.93 -27.25
C LEU A 6 15.30 4.29 -26.63
N ARG A 7 15.96 4.28 -25.49
CA ARG A 7 16.54 5.49 -24.91
C ARG A 7 17.72 5.90 -25.76
N ASP A 8 17.48 6.88 -26.62
CA ASP A 8 18.53 7.50 -27.41
C ASP A 8 19.39 8.38 -26.47
N ALA A 9 20.71 8.15 -26.47
CA ALA A 9 21.65 8.92 -25.68
C ALA A 9 21.62 10.43 -26.00
N ALA A 10 21.18 10.82 -27.21
CA ALA A 10 20.98 12.20 -27.56
C ALA A 10 19.75 12.79 -26.88
N LEU A 11 18.65 12.05 -26.82
CA LEU A 11 17.43 12.47 -26.11
C LEU A 11 17.66 12.58 -24.59
N GLU A 12 18.44 11.66 -24.01
CA GLU A 12 18.80 11.75 -22.59
C GLU A 12 19.63 13.01 -22.28
N ARG A 13 20.60 13.37 -23.13
CA ARG A 13 21.36 14.62 -22.96
C ARG A 13 20.47 15.86 -23.07
N ILE A 14 19.49 15.87 -23.97
CA ILE A 14 18.52 16.95 -24.09
C ILE A 14 17.66 17.05 -22.83
N ALA A 15 17.16 15.92 -22.33
CA ALA A 15 16.37 15.85 -21.11
C ALA A 15 17.15 16.38 -19.90
N ASP A 16 18.41 15.96 -19.73
CA ASP A 16 19.29 16.43 -18.66
C ASP A 16 19.57 17.94 -18.78
N ALA A 17 19.79 18.43 -20.00
CA ALA A 17 19.99 19.87 -20.23
C ALA A 17 18.74 20.69 -19.88
N LEU A 18 17.54 20.20 -20.21
CA LEU A 18 16.28 20.84 -19.82
C LEU A 18 16.10 20.87 -18.30
N ASP A 19 16.31 19.74 -17.60
CA ASP A 19 16.22 19.66 -16.14
C ASP A 19 17.23 20.60 -15.46
N ALA A 20 18.45 20.70 -16.00
CA ALA A 20 19.52 21.57 -15.47
C ALA A 20 19.17 23.06 -15.50
N THR A 21 18.25 23.49 -16.37
CA THR A 21 17.81 24.89 -16.41
C THR A 21 16.98 25.31 -15.18
N GLY A 22 16.42 24.35 -14.47
CA GLY A 22 15.45 24.59 -13.39
C GLY A 22 14.08 25.09 -13.86
N ALA A 23 13.92 25.40 -15.17
CA ALA A 23 12.65 25.84 -15.76
C ALA A 23 11.76 24.66 -16.20
N PHE A 24 12.35 23.49 -16.38
CA PHE A 24 11.67 22.28 -16.82
C PHE A 24 11.89 21.14 -15.84
N ARG A 25 10.98 20.18 -15.86
CA ARG A 25 11.12 18.91 -15.17
C ARG A 25 10.81 17.80 -16.17
N VAL A 26 11.78 16.97 -16.50
CA VAL A 26 11.62 15.89 -17.48
C VAL A 26 11.44 14.57 -16.74
N ALA A 27 10.28 13.93 -16.91
CA ALA A 27 10.06 12.58 -16.43
C ALA A 27 10.38 11.56 -17.52
N ARG A 28 10.96 10.44 -17.12
CA ARG A 28 11.27 9.32 -18.03
C ARG A 28 10.23 8.22 -17.88
N ARG A 29 9.89 7.55 -18.98
CA ARG A 29 9.00 6.38 -18.89
C ARG A 29 9.64 5.35 -17.97
N PHE A 30 8.90 4.88 -16.97
CA PHE A 30 9.33 3.83 -16.06
C PHE A 30 9.48 2.51 -16.83
N GLU A 31 10.56 1.80 -16.54
CA GLU A 31 10.80 0.44 -17.02
C GLU A 31 11.06 -0.49 -15.83
N PRO A 32 10.37 -1.63 -15.73
CA PRO A 32 10.61 -2.63 -14.69
C PRO A 32 12.06 -3.07 -14.63
N LYS A 33 12.56 -3.27 -13.40
CA LYS A 33 13.93 -3.75 -13.17
C LYS A 33 13.88 -5.15 -12.55
N GLY A 34 14.64 -6.08 -13.09
CA GLY A 34 14.82 -7.40 -12.50
C GLY A 34 15.80 -7.42 -11.31
N ARG A 35 16.53 -6.31 -11.07
CA ARG A 35 17.51 -6.21 -10.00
C ARG A 35 17.75 -4.76 -9.61
N TYR A 36 17.93 -4.52 -8.31
CA TYR A 36 18.27 -3.21 -7.74
C TYR A 36 19.67 -3.16 -7.12
N ALA A 37 20.18 -4.28 -6.62
CA ALA A 37 21.52 -4.40 -6.07
C ALA A 37 22.10 -5.80 -6.32
N GLU A 38 23.41 -5.89 -6.41
CA GLU A 38 24.11 -7.17 -6.44
C GLU A 38 24.16 -7.79 -5.05
N PRO A 39 24.16 -9.14 -4.94
CA PRO A 39 24.33 -9.83 -3.67
C PRO A 39 25.65 -9.42 -2.99
N ASP A 40 25.57 -9.05 -1.72
CA ASP A 40 26.71 -8.61 -0.92
C ASP A 40 26.96 -9.49 0.32
N GLY A 41 26.32 -10.67 0.36
CA GLY A 41 26.40 -11.59 1.49
C GLY A 41 25.45 -11.24 2.65
N THR A 42 24.70 -10.14 2.58
CA THR A 42 23.68 -9.81 3.58
C THR A 42 22.53 -10.82 3.52
N PRO A 43 22.06 -11.36 4.66
CA PRO A 43 20.90 -12.25 4.69
C PRO A 43 19.67 -11.60 4.07
N THR A 44 19.00 -12.30 3.17
CA THR A 44 17.80 -11.81 2.47
C THR A 44 16.58 -12.63 2.84
N TYR A 45 15.43 -11.99 2.76
CA TYR A 45 14.10 -12.59 2.80
C TYR A 45 13.35 -12.27 1.51
N GLN A 46 12.31 -13.05 1.25
CA GLN A 46 11.38 -12.76 0.16
C GLN A 46 10.18 -11.97 0.69
N ALA A 47 9.72 -11.00 -0.10
CA ALA A 47 8.44 -10.33 0.07
C ALA A 47 7.64 -10.39 -1.23
N LEU A 48 6.34 -10.11 -1.13
CA LEU A 48 5.44 -9.95 -2.27
C LEU A 48 4.96 -8.50 -2.32
N TYR A 49 5.02 -7.90 -3.49
CA TYR A 49 4.21 -6.72 -3.78
C TYR A 49 2.90 -7.19 -4.41
N ALA A 50 1.77 -6.76 -3.85
CA ALA A 50 0.44 -7.15 -4.30
C ALA A 50 -0.32 -5.93 -4.81
N ASP A 51 -1.06 -6.11 -5.89
CA ASP A 51 -2.00 -5.14 -6.44
C ASP A 51 -3.18 -5.86 -7.07
N VAL A 52 -4.38 -5.26 -7.02
CA VAL A 52 -5.59 -5.83 -7.59
C VAL A 52 -6.36 -4.83 -8.43
N GLU A 53 -6.84 -5.27 -9.60
CA GLU A 53 -7.91 -4.60 -10.31
C GLU A 53 -9.25 -5.25 -9.93
N THR A 54 -10.30 -4.44 -9.83
CA THR A 54 -11.57 -4.86 -9.24
C THR A 54 -12.77 -4.33 -10.02
N THR A 55 -13.96 -4.86 -9.75
CA THR A 55 -15.20 -4.35 -10.34
C THR A 55 -15.68 -3.01 -9.78
N GLY A 56 -15.00 -2.46 -8.78
CA GLY A 56 -15.33 -1.19 -8.12
C GLY A 56 -14.58 -1.01 -6.80
N LEU A 57 -14.97 -0.02 -6.00
CA LEU A 57 -14.23 0.40 -4.80
C LEU A 57 -14.77 -0.17 -3.47
N ASP A 58 -15.86 -0.92 -3.50
CA ASP A 58 -16.45 -1.52 -2.30
C ASP A 58 -15.78 -2.85 -1.98
N THR A 59 -14.88 -2.85 -1.01
CA THR A 59 -14.10 -4.04 -0.63
C THR A 59 -14.95 -5.21 -0.09
N GLU A 60 -16.21 -4.97 0.26
CA GLU A 60 -17.13 -6.03 0.72
C GLU A 60 -17.95 -6.63 -0.42
N ARG A 61 -18.28 -5.84 -1.45
CA ARG A 61 -19.20 -6.22 -2.55
C ARG A 61 -18.49 -6.45 -3.88
N ASP A 62 -17.42 -5.71 -4.14
CA ASP A 62 -16.71 -5.81 -5.40
C ASP A 62 -15.78 -7.02 -5.46
N GLY A 63 -15.57 -7.54 -6.67
CA GLY A 63 -14.73 -8.70 -6.95
C GLY A 63 -13.39 -8.32 -7.57
N ILE A 64 -12.39 -9.14 -7.35
CA ILE A 64 -11.11 -9.06 -8.07
C ILE A 64 -11.35 -9.48 -9.52
N ILE A 65 -10.82 -8.73 -10.48
CA ILE A 65 -10.78 -9.07 -11.91
C ILE A 65 -9.36 -9.35 -12.39
N GLN A 66 -8.33 -8.77 -11.71
CA GLN A 66 -6.93 -9.11 -11.91
C GLN A 66 -6.20 -9.08 -10.56
N LEU A 67 -5.30 -10.03 -10.36
CA LEU A 67 -4.35 -10.05 -9.24
C LEU A 67 -2.94 -10.07 -9.80
N ALA A 68 -2.09 -9.18 -9.30
CA ALA A 68 -0.64 -9.25 -9.49
C ALA A 68 0.06 -9.50 -8.15
N LEU A 69 1.03 -10.42 -8.16
CA LEU A 69 1.93 -10.69 -7.04
C LEU A 69 3.36 -10.69 -7.56
N LEU A 70 4.13 -9.69 -7.19
CA LEU A 70 5.52 -9.53 -7.61
C LEU A 70 6.44 -9.95 -6.46
N PRO A 71 7.16 -11.10 -6.59
CA PRO A 71 8.13 -11.51 -5.59
C PRO A 71 9.43 -10.72 -5.74
N PHE A 72 10.05 -10.39 -4.62
CA PHE A 72 11.37 -9.76 -4.60
C PHE A 72 12.15 -10.11 -3.34
N GLU A 73 13.48 -10.06 -3.45
CA GLU A 73 14.41 -10.29 -2.36
C GLU A 73 14.84 -8.98 -1.71
N TYR A 74 14.91 -8.97 -0.38
CA TYR A 74 15.34 -7.80 0.38
C TYR A 74 16.14 -8.15 1.64
N ALA A 75 17.01 -7.25 2.08
CA ALA A 75 17.68 -7.35 3.38
C ALA A 75 16.80 -6.71 4.47
N PRO A 76 16.34 -7.47 5.49
CA PRO A 76 15.50 -6.93 6.55
C PRO A 76 16.22 -5.96 7.49
N SER A 77 17.56 -5.98 7.50
CA SER A 77 18.38 -5.08 8.30
C SER A 77 18.53 -3.68 7.70
N THR A 78 18.55 -3.57 6.37
CA THR A 78 18.84 -2.32 5.66
C THR A 78 17.69 -1.81 4.81
N GLY A 79 16.71 -2.67 4.46
CA GLY A 79 15.68 -2.37 3.47
C GLY A 79 16.20 -2.33 2.03
N ARG A 80 17.42 -2.84 1.77
CA ARG A 80 17.93 -2.93 0.40
C ARG A 80 17.19 -4.02 -0.36
N VAL A 81 16.68 -3.69 -1.55
CA VAL A 81 16.08 -4.62 -2.50
C VAL A 81 17.19 -5.16 -3.41
N TYR A 82 17.19 -6.47 -3.67
CA TYR A 82 18.17 -7.14 -4.55
C TYR A 82 17.52 -7.60 -5.84
N ALA A 83 17.09 -8.82 -5.92
CA ALA A 83 16.47 -9.40 -7.10
C ALA A 83 14.95 -9.22 -7.08
N VAL A 84 14.37 -9.12 -8.26
CA VAL A 84 12.93 -9.13 -8.50
C VAL A 84 12.63 -10.34 -9.36
N GLY A 85 11.70 -11.19 -8.91
CA GLY A 85 11.30 -12.37 -9.65
C GLY A 85 10.18 -12.08 -10.65
N GLU A 86 9.75 -13.13 -11.34
CA GLU A 86 8.64 -13.04 -12.29
C GLU A 86 7.32 -12.88 -11.52
N PRO A 87 6.47 -11.91 -11.88
CA PRO A 87 5.18 -11.72 -11.24
C PRO A 87 4.19 -12.83 -11.63
N ILE A 88 3.36 -13.26 -10.69
CA ILE A 88 2.08 -13.89 -11.03
C ILE A 88 1.11 -12.79 -11.40
N VAL A 89 0.54 -12.85 -12.62
CA VAL A 89 -0.54 -11.96 -13.07
C VAL A 89 -1.66 -12.84 -13.56
N GLN A 90 -2.79 -12.83 -12.86
CA GLN A 90 -3.90 -13.71 -13.16
C GLN A 90 -5.23 -12.98 -13.14
N MET A 91 -6.10 -13.37 -14.06
CA MET A 91 -7.46 -12.86 -14.17
C MET A 91 -8.43 -13.72 -13.36
N GLU A 92 -9.50 -13.11 -12.85
CA GLU A 92 -10.63 -13.77 -12.19
C GLU A 92 -11.93 -13.31 -12.83
N ASP A 93 -12.79 -14.27 -13.16
CA ASP A 93 -14.18 -13.97 -13.57
C ASP A 93 -14.98 -13.56 -12.32
N PRO A 94 -15.47 -12.32 -12.23
CA PRO A 94 -16.22 -11.85 -11.07
C PRO A 94 -17.64 -12.43 -10.99
N GLY A 95 -18.07 -13.22 -11.99
CA GLY A 95 -19.42 -13.79 -12.08
C GLY A 95 -20.53 -12.77 -12.34
N ARG A 96 -20.17 -11.55 -12.75
CA ARG A 96 -21.05 -10.43 -13.09
C ARG A 96 -20.38 -9.51 -14.09
N PRO A 97 -21.15 -8.73 -14.88
CA PRO A 97 -20.55 -7.76 -15.80
C PRO A 97 -19.63 -6.75 -15.10
N ILE A 98 -18.50 -6.45 -15.74
CA ILE A 98 -17.58 -5.39 -15.32
C ILE A 98 -18.20 -4.04 -15.70
N PRO A 99 -18.30 -3.07 -14.77
CA PRO A 99 -18.82 -1.75 -15.10
C PRO A 99 -17.99 -1.08 -16.23
N PRO A 100 -18.65 -0.41 -17.19
CA PRO A 100 -17.95 0.20 -18.34
C PRO A 100 -16.85 1.19 -17.93
N GLU A 101 -17.03 1.91 -16.83
CA GLU A 101 -16.03 2.83 -16.28
C GLU A 101 -14.79 2.09 -15.77
N ILE A 102 -14.93 0.89 -15.24
CA ILE A 102 -13.82 0.04 -14.81
C ILE A 102 -13.07 -0.49 -16.03
N THR A 103 -13.79 -0.97 -17.05
CA THR A 103 -13.18 -1.38 -18.32
C THR A 103 -12.42 -0.22 -18.97
N ALA A 104 -12.97 0.99 -18.95
CA ALA A 104 -12.30 2.17 -19.49
C ALA A 104 -11.04 2.53 -18.70
N LEU A 105 -11.02 2.29 -17.39
CA LEU A 105 -9.89 2.59 -16.49
C LEU A 105 -8.77 1.54 -16.62
N THR A 106 -9.13 0.24 -16.54
CA THR A 106 -8.18 -0.87 -16.44
C THR A 106 -7.83 -1.50 -17.79
N GLY A 107 -8.66 -1.26 -18.81
CA GLY A 107 -8.60 -1.95 -20.10
C GLY A 107 -9.09 -3.41 -20.06
N ILE A 108 -9.58 -3.89 -18.90
CA ILE A 108 -10.06 -5.27 -18.73
C ILE A 108 -11.55 -5.33 -19.05
N SER A 109 -11.91 -6.19 -19.98
CA SER A 109 -13.30 -6.44 -20.40
C SER A 109 -13.85 -7.76 -19.86
N ASP A 110 -15.18 -7.95 -19.95
CA ASP A 110 -15.82 -9.24 -19.63
C ASP A 110 -15.22 -10.40 -20.42
N ALA A 111 -14.82 -10.17 -21.68
CA ALA A 111 -14.21 -11.20 -22.53
C ALA A 111 -12.83 -11.65 -22.02
N ASP A 112 -12.09 -10.76 -21.39
CA ASP A 112 -10.74 -11.06 -20.86
C ASP A 112 -10.80 -11.94 -19.61
N VAL A 113 -11.86 -11.83 -18.82
CA VAL A 113 -12.04 -12.54 -17.55
C VAL A 113 -12.94 -13.78 -17.66
N ALA A 114 -13.74 -13.90 -18.71
CA ALA A 114 -14.74 -14.96 -18.86
C ALA A 114 -14.15 -16.37 -18.59
N GLY A 115 -14.68 -17.05 -17.57
CA GLY A 115 -14.25 -18.39 -17.16
C GLY A 115 -12.82 -18.46 -16.60
N ARG A 116 -12.16 -17.31 -16.39
CA ARG A 116 -10.83 -17.27 -15.76
C ARG A 116 -10.95 -17.43 -14.25
N ARG A 117 -9.93 -18.05 -13.68
CA ARG A 117 -9.83 -18.22 -12.24
C ARG A 117 -8.39 -18.14 -11.80
N ILE A 118 -8.16 -17.43 -10.70
CA ILE A 118 -6.86 -17.39 -10.02
C ILE A 118 -6.51 -18.80 -9.55
N ASP A 119 -5.31 -19.25 -9.88
CA ASP A 119 -4.75 -20.54 -9.44
C ASP A 119 -4.28 -20.43 -8.00
N ASP A 120 -5.13 -20.90 -7.08
CA ASP A 120 -4.87 -20.89 -5.64
C ASP A 120 -3.58 -21.65 -5.27
N GLY A 121 -3.24 -22.70 -6.03
CA GLY A 121 -2.03 -23.52 -5.80
C GLY A 121 -0.74 -22.76 -6.20
N ALA A 122 -0.74 -22.12 -7.36
CA ALA A 122 0.39 -21.29 -7.78
C ALA A 122 0.62 -20.12 -6.83
N VAL A 123 -0.47 -19.44 -6.40
CA VAL A 123 -0.40 -18.36 -5.42
C VAL A 123 0.11 -18.86 -4.07
N ALA A 124 -0.38 -20.01 -3.58
CA ALA A 124 0.07 -20.59 -2.32
C ALA A 124 1.57 -20.94 -2.34
N THR A 125 2.05 -21.48 -3.46
CA THR A 125 3.46 -21.82 -3.65
C THR A 125 4.34 -20.56 -3.57
N LEU A 126 3.94 -19.48 -4.26
CA LEU A 126 4.66 -18.21 -4.22
C LEU A 126 4.64 -17.58 -2.83
N ALA A 127 3.48 -17.60 -2.17
CA ALA A 127 3.28 -16.98 -0.85
C ALA A 127 4.02 -17.72 0.27
N ALA A 128 4.26 -19.04 0.13
CA ALA A 128 4.93 -19.85 1.15
C ALA A 128 6.35 -19.36 1.51
N GLY A 129 7.05 -18.72 0.56
CA GLY A 129 8.39 -18.16 0.76
C GLY A 129 8.39 -16.71 1.30
N ALA A 130 7.24 -16.05 1.31
CA ALA A 130 7.18 -14.62 1.59
C ALA A 130 7.01 -14.33 3.09
N SER A 131 7.83 -13.42 3.59
CA SER A 131 7.81 -12.93 4.97
C SER A 131 6.95 -11.68 5.17
N LEU A 132 6.56 -11.00 4.08
CA LEU A 132 5.80 -9.75 4.08
C LEU A 132 5.04 -9.61 2.76
N VAL A 133 3.82 -9.10 2.83
CA VAL A 133 3.05 -8.62 1.66
C VAL A 133 2.95 -7.10 1.73
N ILE A 134 3.13 -6.43 0.60
CA ILE A 134 3.07 -4.97 0.51
C ILE A 134 2.07 -4.61 -0.58
N ALA A 135 1.27 -3.58 -0.33
CA ALA A 135 0.45 -2.96 -1.36
C ALA A 135 0.52 -1.44 -1.27
N HIS A 136 0.17 -0.75 -2.35
CA HIS A 136 0.03 0.69 -2.35
C HIS A 136 -1.42 1.05 -2.07
N ASN A 137 -1.75 1.46 -0.85
CA ASN A 137 -3.10 1.54 -0.28
C ASN A 137 -3.64 0.17 0.19
N ALA A 138 -2.84 -0.56 0.97
CA ALA A 138 -3.14 -1.91 1.44
C ALA A 138 -4.53 -2.07 2.12
N GLY A 139 -5.14 -0.99 2.59
CA GLY A 139 -6.50 -0.99 3.12
C GLY A 139 -7.58 -1.31 2.08
N PHE A 140 -7.25 -1.18 0.80
CA PHE A 140 -8.10 -1.59 -0.32
C PHE A 140 -7.79 -3.03 -0.76
N ASP A 141 -6.53 -3.33 -1.06
CA ASP A 141 -6.14 -4.62 -1.62
C ASP A 141 -6.32 -5.78 -0.63
N ARG A 142 -5.87 -5.59 0.61
CA ARG A 142 -5.84 -6.65 1.61
C ARG A 142 -7.19 -7.30 1.87
N PRO A 143 -8.30 -6.57 2.12
CA PRO A 143 -9.60 -7.17 2.35
C PRO A 143 -10.09 -8.03 1.17
N LEU A 144 -9.87 -7.56 -0.05
CA LEU A 144 -10.24 -8.26 -1.29
C LEU A 144 -9.42 -9.54 -1.46
N VAL A 145 -8.10 -9.44 -1.31
CA VAL A 145 -7.18 -10.58 -1.41
C VAL A 145 -7.48 -11.61 -0.32
N GLU A 146 -7.68 -11.21 0.94
CA GLU A 146 -8.00 -12.13 2.03
C GLU A 146 -9.36 -12.82 1.88
N ARG A 147 -10.33 -12.14 1.27
CA ARG A 147 -11.64 -12.71 1.00
C ARG A 147 -11.54 -13.79 -0.08
N ARG A 148 -10.78 -13.54 -1.15
CA ARG A 148 -10.61 -14.48 -2.26
C ARG A 148 -9.59 -15.58 -1.96
N LEU A 149 -8.53 -15.27 -1.23
CA LEU A 149 -7.38 -16.13 -0.93
C LEU A 149 -7.09 -16.12 0.58
N PRO A 150 -7.80 -16.95 1.37
CA PRO A 150 -7.72 -16.91 2.84
C PRO A 150 -6.34 -17.16 3.45
N LEU A 151 -5.41 -17.71 2.67
CA LEU A 151 -4.02 -17.92 3.12
C LEU A 151 -3.35 -16.59 3.54
N PHE A 152 -3.70 -15.48 2.90
CA PHE A 152 -3.13 -14.16 3.19
C PHE A 152 -3.56 -13.57 4.53
N ARG A 153 -4.59 -14.11 5.18
CA ARG A 153 -5.06 -13.67 6.52
C ARG A 153 -4.00 -13.80 7.61
N LYS A 154 -3.07 -14.74 7.47
CA LYS A 154 -2.01 -15.00 8.44
C LYS A 154 -0.70 -14.28 8.12
N MET A 155 -0.61 -13.65 6.95
CA MET A 155 0.59 -12.97 6.52
C MET A 155 0.65 -11.54 7.08
N PRO A 156 1.84 -11.04 7.44
CA PRO A 156 2.01 -9.63 7.75
C PRO A 156 1.89 -8.79 6.48
N TRP A 157 1.20 -7.64 6.60
CA TRP A 157 1.01 -6.68 5.52
C TRP A 157 1.59 -5.32 5.88
N ALA A 158 2.07 -4.60 4.86
CA ALA A 158 2.51 -3.22 4.96
C ALA A 158 1.92 -2.38 3.81
N CYS A 159 1.83 -1.08 4.03
CA CYS A 159 1.27 -0.13 3.07
C CYS A 159 2.33 0.88 2.64
N SER A 160 2.77 0.84 1.39
CA SER A 160 3.77 1.79 0.89
C SER A 160 3.24 3.22 0.80
N GLN A 161 1.92 3.40 0.72
CA GLN A 161 1.29 4.71 0.72
C GLN A 161 1.30 5.37 2.12
N LEU A 162 0.98 4.60 3.17
CA LEU A 162 0.73 5.12 4.51
C LEU A 162 1.90 4.94 5.49
N GLU A 163 2.77 3.96 5.27
CA GLU A 163 3.85 3.63 6.20
C GLU A 163 5.20 4.24 5.83
N VAL A 164 5.29 4.87 4.67
CA VAL A 164 6.43 5.70 4.28
C VAL A 164 6.05 7.17 4.50
N PRO A 165 6.84 7.96 5.24
CA PRO A 165 6.53 9.37 5.52
C PRO A 165 6.89 10.27 4.33
N TRP A 166 6.23 10.06 3.19
CA TRP A 166 6.49 10.77 1.94
C TRP A 166 6.54 12.29 2.10
N GLY A 167 5.62 12.83 2.93
CA GLY A 167 5.54 14.27 3.19
C GLY A 167 6.80 14.85 3.84
N GLU A 168 7.44 14.12 4.75
CA GLU A 168 8.69 14.52 5.41
C GLU A 168 9.86 14.60 4.42
N HIS A 169 9.74 13.90 3.29
CA HIS A 169 10.71 13.90 2.19
C HIS A 169 10.30 14.82 1.02
N GLY A 170 9.33 15.73 1.24
CA GLY A 170 8.91 16.74 0.26
C GLY A 170 7.97 16.24 -0.84
N ILE A 171 7.33 15.08 -0.62
CA ILE A 171 6.36 14.48 -1.54
C ILE A 171 4.96 14.69 -0.95
N ALA A 172 4.27 15.74 -1.37
CA ALA A 172 3.04 16.23 -0.77
C ALA A 172 1.81 15.30 -0.91
N ALA A 173 1.85 14.36 -1.84
CA ALA A 173 0.78 13.38 -2.05
C ALA A 173 1.37 11.98 -2.27
N ALA A 174 0.73 10.98 -1.68
CA ALA A 174 1.21 9.59 -1.72
C ALA A 174 0.50 8.74 -2.80
N LYS A 175 -0.13 9.35 -3.82
CA LYS A 175 -0.58 8.61 -5.01
C LYS A 175 0.63 8.09 -5.78
N LEU A 176 0.56 6.87 -6.28
CA LEU A 176 1.70 6.17 -6.87
C LEU A 176 2.35 6.96 -8.01
N GLU A 177 1.56 7.48 -8.95
CA GLU A 177 2.09 8.25 -10.08
C GLU A 177 2.80 9.52 -9.62
N PHE A 178 2.25 10.19 -8.57
CA PHE A 178 2.87 11.39 -8.03
C PHE A 178 4.17 11.08 -7.28
N VAL A 179 4.18 9.99 -6.51
CA VAL A 179 5.39 9.50 -5.84
C VAL A 179 6.46 9.17 -6.87
N LEU A 180 6.13 8.39 -7.89
CA LEU A 180 7.07 7.99 -8.94
C LEU A 180 7.64 9.22 -9.68
N PHE A 181 6.79 10.16 -10.03
CA PHE A 181 7.21 11.41 -10.68
C PHE A 181 8.13 12.26 -9.80
N LYS A 182 7.71 12.53 -8.55
CA LYS A 182 8.44 13.44 -7.65
C LYS A 182 9.71 12.84 -7.07
N HIS A 183 9.67 11.55 -6.77
CA HIS A 183 10.76 10.83 -6.11
C HIS A 183 11.76 10.25 -7.12
N CYS A 184 11.25 9.58 -8.15
CA CYS A 184 12.06 8.84 -9.10
C CYS A 184 12.30 9.58 -10.42
N GLY A 185 11.61 10.70 -10.68
CA GLY A 185 11.67 11.39 -11.97
C GLY A 185 11.10 10.55 -13.12
N ALA A 186 10.18 9.64 -12.82
CA ALA A 186 9.62 8.72 -13.79
C ALA A 186 8.09 8.84 -13.87
N PHE A 187 7.53 8.36 -15.00
CA PHE A 187 6.08 8.22 -15.19
C PHE A 187 5.75 6.87 -15.80
N PHE A 188 4.54 6.40 -15.58
CA PHE A 188 4.00 5.17 -16.16
C PHE A 188 2.50 5.34 -16.40
N GLU A 189 1.92 4.42 -17.13
CA GLU A 189 0.46 4.32 -17.30
C GLU A 189 -0.03 3.32 -16.25
N GLY A 190 -0.68 3.82 -15.21
CA GLY A 190 -1.25 3.01 -14.11
C GLY A 190 -2.43 2.15 -14.55
N HIS A 191 -3.04 1.44 -13.59
CA HIS A 191 -4.18 0.55 -13.76
C HIS A 191 -3.86 -0.73 -14.57
N ARG A 192 -2.64 -1.20 -14.38
CA ARG A 192 -2.19 -2.54 -14.74
C ARG A 192 -1.44 -3.11 -13.55
N ALA A 193 -2.05 -4.02 -12.85
CA ALA A 193 -1.60 -4.48 -11.55
C ALA A 193 -0.11 -4.91 -11.50
N ASP A 194 0.42 -5.52 -12.58
CA ASP A 194 1.84 -5.88 -12.67
C ASP A 194 2.75 -4.65 -12.71
N GLN A 195 2.38 -3.64 -13.50
CA GLN A 195 3.15 -2.42 -13.64
C GLN A 195 3.09 -1.56 -12.39
N ASP A 196 1.92 -1.51 -11.74
CA ASP A 196 1.72 -0.81 -10.48
C ASP A 196 2.62 -1.41 -9.39
N CYS A 197 2.69 -2.75 -9.28
CA CYS A 197 3.63 -3.45 -8.39
C CYS A 197 5.09 -3.06 -8.65
N HIS A 198 5.54 -3.09 -9.92
CA HIS A 198 6.91 -2.74 -10.27
C HIS A 198 7.23 -1.27 -10.02
N ALA A 199 6.32 -0.36 -10.34
CA ALA A 199 6.48 1.08 -10.13
C ALA A 199 6.56 1.40 -8.64
N ALA A 200 5.69 0.81 -7.84
CA ALA A 200 5.68 1.00 -6.39
C ALA A 200 6.92 0.40 -5.72
N LEU A 201 7.37 -0.78 -6.14
CA LEU A 201 8.63 -1.36 -5.69
C LEU A 201 9.83 -0.47 -6.07
N HIS A 202 9.81 0.12 -7.28
CA HIS A 202 10.86 1.05 -7.70
C HIS A 202 10.94 2.28 -6.80
N ALA A 203 9.78 2.84 -6.43
CA ALA A 203 9.74 3.96 -5.49
C ALA A 203 10.30 3.58 -4.11
N LEU A 204 10.02 2.35 -3.62
CA LEU A 204 10.56 1.86 -2.35
C LEU A 204 12.07 1.58 -2.39
N ALA A 205 12.58 1.13 -3.52
CA ALA A 205 13.98 0.75 -3.71
C ALA A 205 14.88 1.94 -4.11
N THR A 206 14.31 3.07 -4.49
CA THR A 206 15.06 4.30 -4.84
C THR A 206 15.35 5.10 -3.56
N PRO A 207 16.61 5.43 -3.25
CA PRO A 207 16.92 6.23 -2.05
C PRO A 207 16.33 7.65 -2.15
N PHE A 208 15.88 8.19 -1.03
CA PHE A 208 15.64 9.61 -0.89
C PHE A 208 16.94 10.43 -1.08
N ARG A 209 16.82 11.74 -1.23
CA ARG A 209 17.98 12.64 -1.29
C ARG A 209 18.89 12.57 -0.04
N SER A 210 18.33 12.16 1.09
CA SER A 210 19.06 11.89 2.33
C SER A 210 19.93 10.63 2.28
N GLY A 211 19.76 9.78 1.25
CA GLY A 211 20.36 8.46 1.17
C GLY A 211 19.56 7.36 1.85
N GLU A 212 18.53 7.69 2.61
CA GLU A 212 17.66 6.72 3.28
C GLU A 212 16.71 6.03 2.29
N LEU A 213 16.50 4.73 2.45
CA LEU A 213 15.60 3.96 1.60
C LEU A 213 14.16 4.05 2.13
N PRO A 214 13.18 4.41 1.28
CA PRO A 214 11.77 4.34 1.64
C PRO A 214 11.36 2.97 2.18
N PHE A 215 11.91 1.90 1.62
CA PHE A 215 11.63 0.55 2.10
C PHE A 215 12.16 0.28 3.51
N ALA A 216 13.30 0.85 3.91
CA ALA A 216 13.77 0.75 5.28
C ALA A 216 12.81 1.42 6.28
N LEU A 217 12.23 2.56 5.89
CA LEU A 217 11.21 3.25 6.67
C LEU A 217 9.93 2.42 6.80
N LEU A 218 9.45 1.86 5.68
CA LEU A 218 8.31 0.97 5.67
C LEU A 218 8.53 -0.25 6.58
N LEU A 219 9.68 -0.91 6.52
CA LEU A 219 10.00 -2.05 7.39
C LEU A 219 10.03 -1.67 8.87
N ARG A 220 10.56 -0.49 9.21
CA ARG A 220 10.52 0.01 10.60
C ARG A 220 9.08 0.26 11.06
N SER A 221 8.26 0.85 10.21
CA SER A 221 6.85 1.10 10.50
C SER A 221 6.06 -0.20 10.64
N SER A 222 6.24 -1.15 9.71
CA SER A 222 5.49 -2.42 9.71
C SER A 222 5.73 -3.26 10.97
N ARG A 223 6.91 -3.15 11.58
CA ARG A 223 7.30 -3.87 12.81
C ARG A 223 6.71 -3.25 14.07
N ARG A 224 6.25 -2.00 14.02
CA ARG A 224 5.65 -1.32 15.18
C ARG A 224 4.25 -1.81 15.43
N ARG A 225 3.85 -1.78 16.70
CA ARG A 225 2.46 -2.00 17.08
C ARG A 225 1.65 -0.74 16.83
N THR A 226 0.43 -0.95 16.36
CA THR A 226 -0.60 0.08 16.25
C THR A 226 -1.62 -0.14 17.35
N VAL A 227 -2.05 0.91 18.00
CA VAL A 227 -3.12 0.86 19.00
C VAL A 227 -4.29 1.68 18.50
N ARG A 228 -5.45 1.04 18.32
CA ARG A 228 -6.71 1.73 18.06
C ARG A 228 -7.32 2.21 19.35
N VAL A 229 -7.52 3.50 19.46
CA VAL A 229 -8.21 4.15 20.55
C VAL A 229 -9.67 4.36 20.14
N TRP A 230 -10.58 3.64 20.80
CA TRP A 230 -12.01 3.76 20.60
C TRP A 230 -12.59 4.74 21.60
N ALA A 231 -13.15 5.85 21.16
CA ALA A 231 -13.88 6.82 21.98
C ALA A 231 -15.32 6.32 22.14
N LEU A 232 -15.55 5.45 23.13
CA LEU A 232 -16.86 4.84 23.38
C LEU A 232 -17.80 5.90 23.98
N GLU A 233 -19.07 5.90 23.54
CA GLU A 233 -20.12 6.79 24.07
C GLU A 233 -19.73 8.27 24.08
N ALA A 234 -18.86 8.70 23.16
CA ALA A 234 -18.42 10.09 23.09
C ALA A 234 -19.63 11.02 22.87
N PRO A 235 -19.76 12.11 23.66
CA PRO A 235 -20.84 13.08 23.51
C PRO A 235 -20.90 13.64 22.09
N TYR A 236 -22.11 13.90 21.60
CA TYR A 236 -22.32 14.44 20.26
C TYR A 236 -21.58 15.77 20.02
N GLU A 237 -21.47 16.58 21.05
CA GLU A 237 -20.79 17.87 21.05
C GLU A 237 -19.29 17.73 20.74
N ALA A 238 -18.67 16.61 21.14
CA ALA A 238 -17.25 16.33 20.91
C ALA A 238 -16.92 15.98 19.44
N ARG A 239 -17.93 15.73 18.58
CA ARG A 239 -17.73 15.24 17.22
C ARG A 239 -16.81 16.10 16.36
N LEU A 240 -16.87 17.44 16.51
CA LEU A 240 -16.02 18.35 15.72
C LEU A 240 -14.56 18.29 16.20
N ALA A 241 -14.34 18.24 17.51
CA ALA A 241 -13.01 18.08 18.09
C ALA A 241 -12.39 16.74 17.70
N LEU A 242 -13.15 15.63 17.80
CA LEU A 242 -12.72 14.30 17.39
C LEU A 242 -12.37 14.26 15.89
N LYS A 243 -13.24 14.79 15.03
CA LYS A 243 -12.99 14.87 13.59
C LYS A 243 -11.76 15.71 13.27
N GLY A 244 -11.61 16.87 13.92
CA GLY A 244 -10.44 17.76 13.77
C GLY A 244 -9.14 17.09 14.22
N ARG A 245 -9.17 16.20 15.22
CA ARG A 245 -8.04 15.39 15.70
C ARG A 245 -7.69 14.22 14.75
N GLY A 246 -8.59 13.89 13.79
CA GLY A 246 -8.41 12.80 12.85
C GLY A 246 -9.12 11.49 13.22
N TYR A 247 -10.03 11.53 14.21
CA TYR A 247 -10.89 10.37 14.49
C TYR A 247 -11.83 10.09 13.32
N ARG A 248 -12.07 8.81 13.07
CA ARG A 248 -13.02 8.29 12.08
C ARG A 248 -14.21 7.66 12.81
N TRP A 249 -15.37 7.71 12.18
CA TRP A 249 -16.58 7.09 12.74
C TRP A 249 -16.73 5.64 12.27
N SER A 250 -16.97 4.73 13.20
CA SER A 250 -17.38 3.35 12.96
C SER A 250 -18.88 3.21 13.19
N PRO A 251 -19.67 2.70 12.23
CA PRO A 251 -21.10 2.47 12.42
C PRO A 251 -21.42 1.26 13.33
N GLY A 252 -20.43 0.47 13.71
CA GLY A 252 -20.61 -0.70 14.57
C GLY A 252 -20.82 -2.01 13.83
N GLU A 253 -20.42 -2.11 12.56
CA GLU A 253 -20.51 -3.30 11.74
C GLU A 253 -19.32 -4.25 11.96
N GLY A 254 -19.51 -5.52 11.61
CA GLY A 254 -18.44 -6.53 11.70
C GLY A 254 -17.89 -6.78 13.12
N GLY A 255 -18.71 -6.58 14.17
CA GLY A 255 -18.29 -6.75 15.56
C GLY A 255 -17.47 -5.60 16.14
N ARG A 256 -17.27 -4.52 15.37
CA ARG A 256 -16.59 -3.30 15.83
C ARG A 256 -17.53 -2.43 16.67
N PRO A 257 -17.00 -1.63 17.63
CA PRO A 257 -17.81 -0.67 18.35
C PRO A 257 -18.44 0.39 17.43
N LYS A 258 -19.66 0.80 17.73
CA LYS A 258 -20.27 2.01 17.16
C LYS A 258 -19.69 3.21 17.89
N ALA A 259 -18.56 3.73 17.42
CA ALA A 259 -17.80 4.77 18.11
C ALA A 259 -16.84 5.50 17.15
N TRP A 260 -16.34 6.64 17.60
CA TRP A 260 -15.18 7.26 16.99
C TRP A 260 -13.92 6.46 17.32
N TYR A 261 -12.97 6.40 16.39
CA TYR A 261 -11.69 5.71 16.60
C TYR A 261 -10.56 6.40 15.88
N ILE A 262 -9.35 6.23 16.42
CA ILE A 262 -8.11 6.66 15.79
C ILE A 262 -7.05 5.58 16.00
N ASP A 263 -6.16 5.43 15.03
CA ASP A 263 -5.01 4.54 15.13
C ASP A 263 -3.77 5.37 15.48
N ARG A 264 -3.05 4.94 16.52
CA ARG A 264 -1.84 5.59 17.05
C ARG A 264 -0.71 4.58 17.18
N ARG A 265 0.51 5.07 17.16
CA ARG A 265 1.67 4.27 17.60
C ARG A 265 1.58 4.06 19.10
N GLU A 266 2.14 2.95 19.61
CA GLU A 266 2.07 2.60 21.03
C GLU A 266 2.61 3.72 21.94
N GLU A 267 3.67 4.39 21.52
CA GLU A 267 4.28 5.53 22.23
C GLU A 267 3.42 6.80 22.25
N GLU A 268 2.42 6.92 21.38
CA GLU A 268 1.52 8.09 21.29
C GLU A 268 0.22 7.91 22.11
N VAL A 269 -0.01 6.69 22.62
CA VAL A 269 -1.33 6.33 23.23
C VAL A 269 -1.61 7.12 24.50
N GLU A 270 -0.61 7.36 25.34
CA GLU A 270 -0.76 8.09 26.60
C GLU A 270 -1.22 9.52 26.34
N ASP A 271 -0.53 10.24 25.46
CA ASP A 271 -0.88 11.59 25.05
C ASP A 271 -2.27 11.65 24.39
N GLU A 272 -2.59 10.66 23.55
CA GLU A 272 -3.88 10.60 22.87
C GLU A 272 -5.04 10.35 23.83
N THR A 273 -4.86 9.45 24.80
CA THR A 273 -5.90 9.16 25.81
C THR A 273 -6.07 10.30 26.80
N ALA A 274 -4.99 11.01 27.17
CA ALA A 274 -5.06 12.22 27.98
C ALA A 274 -5.87 13.30 27.25
N TRP A 275 -5.53 13.59 25.98
CA TRP A 275 -6.30 14.53 25.15
C TRP A 275 -7.76 14.11 25.02
N LEU A 276 -8.03 12.83 24.77
CA LEU A 276 -9.39 12.31 24.61
C LEU A 276 -10.23 12.53 25.88
N GLY A 277 -9.65 12.27 27.05
CA GLY A 277 -10.29 12.48 28.35
C GLY A 277 -10.73 13.92 28.57
N GLU A 278 -9.88 14.87 28.23
CA GLU A 278 -10.15 16.31 28.35
C GLU A 278 -11.15 16.77 27.27
N ALA A 279 -10.83 16.57 25.99
CA ALA A 279 -11.52 17.18 24.86
C ALA A 279 -12.90 16.57 24.60
N ALA A 280 -13.06 15.26 24.83
CA ALA A 280 -14.32 14.58 24.54
C ALA A 280 -15.17 14.32 25.79
N TYR A 281 -14.54 14.06 26.94
CA TYR A 281 -15.25 13.64 28.14
C TYR A 281 -15.18 14.69 29.28
N GLY A 282 -14.57 15.86 29.04
CA GLY A 282 -14.56 17.00 29.99
C GLY A 282 -13.87 16.72 31.30
N GLY A 283 -12.84 15.86 31.31
CA GLY A 283 -12.06 15.46 32.48
C GLY A 283 -12.86 14.63 33.52
N ARG A 284 -14.04 14.15 33.16
CA ARG A 284 -14.83 13.26 34.05
C ARG A 284 -14.08 11.96 34.31
N GLY A 285 -14.01 11.58 35.58
CA GLY A 285 -13.32 10.34 35.99
C GLY A 285 -13.91 9.10 35.31
N GLY A 286 -13.03 8.16 34.97
CA GLY A 286 -13.31 6.93 34.25
C GLY A 286 -12.51 6.81 32.96
N THR A 287 -12.49 5.62 32.37
CA THR A 287 -11.84 5.38 31.08
C THR A 287 -12.89 4.99 30.04
N PRO A 288 -13.64 5.94 29.47
CA PRO A 288 -14.71 5.67 28.51
C PRO A 288 -14.17 5.37 27.10
N TRP A 289 -12.93 4.89 27.04
CA TRP A 289 -12.31 4.44 25.81
C TRP A 289 -11.81 2.99 25.93
N ARG A 290 -11.68 2.35 24.79
CA ARG A 290 -11.10 1.02 24.70
C ARG A 290 -9.87 1.05 23.80
N LEU A 291 -8.82 0.37 24.21
CA LEU A 291 -7.59 0.18 23.43
C LEU A 291 -7.60 -1.21 22.79
N HIS A 292 -7.23 -1.24 21.51
CA HIS A 292 -7.06 -2.47 20.75
C HIS A 292 -5.71 -2.42 20.03
N ALA A 293 -4.74 -3.19 20.52
CA ALA A 293 -3.42 -3.26 19.93
C ALA A 293 -3.35 -4.36 18.85
N PHE A 294 -2.75 -4.04 17.70
CA PHE A 294 -2.55 -4.98 16.60
C PHE A 294 -1.25 -4.68 15.85
N GLY A 295 -0.76 -5.65 15.09
CA GLY A 295 0.46 -5.55 14.29
C GLY A 295 0.19 -5.70 12.80
N ALA A 296 1.27 -5.92 12.03
CA ALA A 296 1.21 -6.11 10.58
C ALA A 296 0.34 -7.31 10.17
N ALA A 297 0.17 -8.31 11.04
CA ALA A 297 -0.71 -9.46 10.77
C ALA A 297 -2.19 -9.08 10.68
N ASP A 298 -2.62 -7.96 11.28
CA ASP A 298 -4.02 -7.53 11.28
C ASP A 298 -4.25 -6.14 10.66
N ARG A 299 -3.20 -5.30 10.59
CA ARG A 299 -3.29 -3.96 10.01
C ARG A 299 -3.83 -4.02 8.58
N TYR A 300 -4.73 -3.11 8.23
CA TYR A 300 -5.40 -3.04 6.93
C TYR A 300 -6.39 -4.16 6.63
N SER A 301 -6.61 -5.12 7.53
CA SER A 301 -7.65 -6.13 7.35
C SER A 301 -9.03 -5.63 7.81
N SER A 302 -10.08 -6.35 7.40
CA SER A 302 -11.44 -6.11 7.92
C SER A 302 -11.61 -6.50 9.39
N ARG A 303 -10.60 -7.13 10.01
CA ARG A 303 -10.63 -7.55 11.43
C ARG A 303 -10.36 -6.39 12.41
N VAL A 304 -9.77 -5.31 11.93
CA VAL A 304 -9.41 -4.13 12.74
C VAL A 304 -9.96 -2.85 12.18
#